data_f8205c2e875902470f0618d8b3324030
#
_entry.id   f8205c2e875902470f0618d8b3324030
#
_cell.length_a   1.000
_cell.length_b   1.000
_cell.length_c   1.000
_cell.angle_alpha   90.00
_cell.angle_beta   90.00
_cell.angle_gamma   90.00
#
_symmetry.space_group_name_H-M   'P 1'
#
loop_
_entity.id
_entity.type
_entity.pdbx_description
1 polymer ?
#
loop_
_entity_poly.entity_id
_entity_poly.type
_entity_poly.pdbx_seq_one_letter_code
_entity_poly.pdbx_strand_id
1 'polypeptide(L)' 'MSTYKTAEVAAIIGIHPNTVRLYEKLKLIPKPERLSNGYRVFTEFHIKQCKLIRLAFQVEVLQNGLRLSLIHI' A
#
# COMPACT_ATOMS: atom_id res chain seq x y z
N MET A 1 10.07 -16.04 9.85
CA MET A 1 9.45 -15.15 8.86
C MET A 1 9.36 -13.75 9.43
N SER A 2 9.66 -12.79 8.60
CA SER A 2 9.62 -11.40 9.04
C SER A 2 8.20 -10.86 8.97
N THR A 3 7.83 -10.10 9.98
CA THR A 3 6.56 -9.38 9.98
C THR A 3 6.83 -7.90 10.15
N TYR A 4 5.89 -7.08 9.73
CA TYR A 4 6.07 -5.63 9.68
C TYR A 4 4.83 -4.93 10.19
N LYS A 5 5.05 -3.78 10.82
CA LYS A 5 3.95 -2.90 11.22
C LYS A 5 3.62 -1.95 10.06
N THR A 6 2.45 -1.32 10.15
CA THR A 6 2.01 -0.39 9.12
C THR A 6 3.07 0.67 8.81
N ALA A 7 3.65 1.27 9.85
CA ALA A 7 4.66 2.31 9.66
C ALA A 7 5.91 1.76 8.98
N GLU A 8 6.28 0.52 9.28
CA GLU A 8 7.44 -0.09 8.66
C GLU A 8 7.20 -0.35 7.17
N VAL A 9 6.02 -0.87 6.83
CA VAL A 9 5.66 -1.09 5.42
C VAL A 9 5.68 0.24 4.69
N ALA A 10 5.07 1.26 5.27
CA ALA A 10 5.02 2.59 4.66
C ALA A 10 6.43 3.12 4.38
N ALA A 11 7.34 2.96 5.34
CA ALA A 11 8.71 3.43 5.19
C ALA A 11 9.45 2.67 4.09
N ILE A 12 9.26 1.35 4.03
CA ILE A 12 9.90 0.52 3.02
C ILE A 12 9.43 0.90 1.63
N ILE A 13 8.15 1.13 1.47
CA ILE A 13 7.55 1.45 0.18
C ILE A 13 7.80 2.92 -0.19
N GLY A 14 7.94 3.78 0.80
CA GLY A 14 8.10 5.21 0.57
C GLY A 14 6.77 5.93 0.43
N ILE A 15 5.77 5.49 1.18
CA ILE A 15 4.44 6.10 1.18
C ILE A 15 4.03 6.41 2.61
N HIS A 16 2.96 7.16 2.77
CA HIS A 16 2.41 7.47 4.08
C HIS A 16 1.70 6.25 4.66
N PRO A 17 1.72 6.03 5.98
CA PRO A 17 0.98 4.92 6.59
C PRO A 17 -0.51 4.91 6.23
N ASN A 18 -1.11 6.08 6.11
CA ASN A 18 -2.52 6.15 5.70
C ASN A 18 -2.75 5.59 4.31
N THR A 19 -1.76 5.67 3.44
CA THR A 19 -1.85 5.09 2.10
C THR A 19 -1.87 3.57 2.17
N VAL A 20 -1.10 2.99 3.08
CA VAL A 20 -1.13 1.54 3.29
C VAL A 20 -2.53 1.11 3.73
N ARG A 21 -3.12 1.85 4.66
CA ARG A 21 -4.48 1.56 5.13
C ARG A 21 -5.49 1.72 4.01
N LEU A 22 -5.29 2.69 3.13
CA LEU A 22 -6.15 2.89 1.98
C LEU A 22 -6.08 1.70 1.02
N TYR A 23 -4.86 1.19 0.76
CA TYR A 23 -4.71 0.02 -0.08
C TYR A 23 -5.48 -1.16 0.48
N GLU A 24 -5.44 -1.33 1.79
CA GLU A 24 -6.21 -2.38 2.44
C GLU A 24 -7.70 -2.16 2.28
N LYS A 25 -8.15 -0.93 2.51
CA LYS A 25 -9.56 -0.57 2.43
C LYS A 25 -10.11 -0.80 1.02
N LEU A 26 -9.32 -0.48 0.02
CA LEU A 26 -9.71 -0.68 -1.39
C LEU A 26 -9.53 -2.11 -1.85
N LYS A 27 -9.06 -2.98 -0.95
CA LYS A 27 -8.84 -4.41 -1.24
C LYS A 27 -7.80 -4.62 -2.33
N LEU A 28 -6.84 -3.69 -2.43
CA LEU A 28 -5.73 -3.82 -3.36
C LEU A 28 -4.65 -4.75 -2.84
N ILE A 29 -4.61 -4.93 -1.52
CA ILE A 29 -3.71 -5.89 -0.88
C ILE A 29 -4.54 -6.84 -0.04
N PRO A 30 -4.03 -8.05 0.24
CA PRO A 30 -4.73 -8.96 1.13
C PRO A 30 -4.87 -8.35 2.51
N LYS A 31 -5.95 -8.70 3.18
CA LYS A 31 -6.18 -8.20 4.53
C LYS A 31 -5.09 -8.71 5.46
N PRO A 32 -4.36 -7.81 6.15
CA PRO A 32 -3.33 -8.26 7.07
C PRO A 32 -3.95 -8.87 8.32
N GLU A 33 -3.20 -9.77 8.94
CA GLU A 33 -3.61 -10.32 10.22
C GLU A 33 -3.52 -9.24 11.28
N ARG A 34 -4.28 -9.42 12.35
CA ARG A 34 -4.25 -8.50 13.48
C ARG A 34 -3.85 -9.26 14.74
N LEU A 35 -3.03 -8.59 15.55
CA LEU A 35 -2.71 -9.10 16.88
C LEU A 35 -3.92 -8.95 17.79
N SER A 36 -3.86 -9.57 18.94
CA SER A 36 -4.96 -9.46 19.91
C SER A 36 -5.24 -8.03 20.34
N ASN A 37 -4.23 -7.16 20.26
CA ASN A 37 -4.39 -5.74 20.58
C ASN A 37 -4.89 -4.91 19.39
N GLY A 38 -5.23 -5.55 18.27
CA GLY A 38 -5.77 -4.88 17.12
C GLY A 38 -4.75 -4.35 16.11
N TYR A 39 -3.47 -4.46 16.40
CA TYR A 39 -2.44 -3.99 15.49
C TYR A 39 -2.32 -4.89 14.28
N ARG A 40 -2.13 -4.26 13.11
CA ARG A 40 -1.94 -4.99 11.85
C ARG A 40 -0.55 -5.59 11.78
N VAL A 41 -0.46 -6.79 11.21
CA VAL A 41 0.81 -7.48 10.98
C VAL A 41 0.91 -7.78 9.49
N PHE A 42 1.91 -7.21 8.84
CA PHE A 42 2.12 -7.39 7.41
C PHE A 42 3.26 -8.36 7.17
N THR A 43 3.22 -9.04 6.04
CA THR A 43 4.27 -9.98 5.63
C THR A 43 4.99 -9.40 4.41
N GLU A 44 6.04 -10.11 3.97
CA GLU A 44 6.75 -9.71 2.77
C GLU A 44 5.84 -9.75 1.54
N PHE A 45 4.85 -10.61 1.56
CA PHE A 45 3.88 -10.65 0.47
C PHE A 45 3.13 -9.33 0.36
N HIS A 46 2.73 -8.77 1.49
CA HIS A 46 2.06 -7.46 1.51
C HIS A 46 2.98 -6.37 0.97
N ILE A 47 4.25 -6.41 1.34
CA ILE A 47 5.20 -5.43 0.86
C ILE A 47 5.35 -5.53 -0.64
N LYS A 48 5.47 -6.75 -1.16
CA LYS A 48 5.57 -6.96 -2.60
C LYS A 48 4.34 -6.41 -3.34
N GLN A 49 3.16 -6.66 -2.80
CA GLN A 49 1.93 -6.17 -3.40
C GLN A 49 1.89 -4.64 -3.38
N CYS A 50 2.27 -4.03 -2.26
CA CYS A 50 2.30 -2.58 -2.17
C CYS A 50 3.27 -1.96 -3.17
N LYS A 51 4.42 -2.59 -3.37
CA LYS A 51 5.39 -2.11 -4.36
C LYS A 51 4.80 -2.13 -5.76
N LEU A 52 4.10 -3.19 -6.10
CA LEU A 52 3.47 -3.31 -7.41
C LEU A 52 2.39 -2.25 -7.61
N ILE A 53 1.59 -2.02 -6.58
CA ILE A 53 0.51 -1.02 -6.65
C ILE A 53 1.11 0.37 -6.84
N ARG A 54 2.13 0.70 -6.06
CA ARG A 54 2.77 2.00 -6.17
C ARG A 54 3.37 2.21 -7.55
N LEU A 55 4.01 1.17 -8.08
CA LEU A 55 4.59 1.24 -9.42
C LEU A 55 3.51 1.45 -10.48
N ALA A 56 2.39 0.75 -10.36
CA ALA A 56 1.29 0.89 -11.29
C ALA A 56 0.74 2.32 -11.30
N PHE A 57 0.58 2.91 -10.12
CA PHE A 57 0.11 4.29 -10.03
C PHE A 57 1.11 5.26 -10.64
N GLN A 58 2.40 5.03 -10.42
CA GLN A 58 3.43 5.89 -11.01
C GLN A 58 3.42 5.82 -12.53
N VAL A 59 3.29 4.62 -13.06
CA VAL A 59 3.25 4.42 -14.52
C VAL A 59 2.02 5.12 -15.09
N GLU A 60 0.88 4.99 -14.43
CA GLU A 60 -0.34 5.63 -14.88
C GLU A 60 -0.19 7.15 -14.94
N VAL A 61 0.40 7.74 -13.90
CA VAL A 61 0.63 9.18 -13.88
C VAL A 61 1.55 9.60 -15.02
N LEU A 62 2.62 8.85 -15.26
CA LEU A 62 3.56 9.18 -16.32
C LEU A 62 2.94 9.05 -17.71
N GLN A 63 2.11 8.05 -17.92
CA GLN A 63 1.49 7.80 -19.22
C GLN A 63 0.36 8.77 -19.52
N ASN A 64 -0.42 9.09 -18.51
CA ASN A 64 -1.60 9.92 -18.72
C ASN A 64 -1.31 11.41 -18.57
N GLY A 65 -0.16 11.77 -18.05
CA GLY A 65 0.24 13.15 -17.95
C GLY A 65 -0.79 14.00 -17.25
N LEU A 66 -1.36 14.96 -17.99
CA LEU A 66 -2.29 15.92 -17.43
C LEU A 66 -3.67 15.36 -17.16
N ARG A 67 -3.87 14.08 -17.36
CA ARG A 67 -5.15 13.47 -17.03
C ARG A 67 -5.26 13.14 -15.55
N LEU A 68 -4.73 14.00 -14.75
CA LEU A 68 -4.78 13.82 -13.31
C LEU A 68 -6.20 13.83 -12.78
N SER A 69 -7.13 14.41 -13.52
CA SER A 69 -8.53 14.37 -13.15
C SER A 69 -9.08 12.96 -13.00
N LEU A 70 -8.46 12.00 -13.63
CA LEU A 70 -8.89 10.61 -13.50
C LEU A 70 -8.46 10.00 -12.17
N ILE A 71 -7.48 10.60 -11.52
CA ILE A 71 -6.87 10.03 -10.33
C ILE A 71 -7.58 10.49 -9.05
N HIS A 72 -8.07 11.69 -9.06
CA HIS A 72 -8.67 12.26 -7.86
C HIS A 72 -10.19 12.24 -7.89
N ILE A 73 -10.71 11.30 -8.53
CA ILE A 73 -12.14 11.07 -8.54
C ILE A 73 -12.62 10.63 -7.17
#